data_706c475747a48ea1779285fa609a3b1a
#
_entry.id   706c475747a48ea1779285fa609a3b1a
#
_cell.length_a   1.000
_cell.length_b   1.000
_cell.length_c   1.000
_cell.angle_alpha   90.00
_cell.angle_beta   90.00
_cell.angle_gamma   90.00
#
_symmetry.space_group_name_H-M   'P 1'
#
loop_
_entity.id
_entity.type
_entity.pdbx_description
1 polymer ?
#
loop_
_entity_poly.entity_id
_entity_poly.type
_entity_poly.pdbx_seq_one_letter_code
_entity_poly.pdbx_strand_id
1 'polypeptide(L)'
;GTLVNALLHRDPSLATLPRAGIVHRLDKDTSGVMVVARTLPAHTALVAQLSAREVHRQYLAVVVGSLVSGGTADAPIDRHPRDRLRQTVREDGREAVTHYRLRERFRAHTLLECRLETGRTHQIRVHMAHIKHPIIGDPIYGGPLKLPRGATTELVESLRGFKRQALHAETLEFIHPL
;
A
#
# COMPACT_ATOMS: atom_id res chain seq x y z
N GLY A 1 -16.87 7.99 10.69
CA GLY A 1 -15.68 8.71 11.08
C GLY A 1 -14.55 8.55 10.06
N THR A 2 -13.74 9.59 9.92
CA THR A 2 -12.55 9.59 9.05
C THR A 2 -11.32 9.86 9.91
N LEU A 3 -10.12 9.61 9.37
CA LEU A 3 -8.86 9.97 10.04
C LEU A 3 -8.80 11.49 10.32
N VAL A 4 -9.26 12.33 9.38
CA VAL A 4 -9.37 13.79 9.60
C VAL A 4 -10.20 14.10 10.85
N ASN A 5 -11.37 13.48 11.01
CA ASN A 5 -12.21 13.72 12.18
C ASN A 5 -11.53 13.31 13.47
N ALA A 6 -10.81 12.18 13.47
CA ALA A 6 -10.06 11.71 14.63
C ALA A 6 -8.89 12.64 14.99
N LEU A 7 -8.18 13.14 13.99
CA LEU A 7 -7.08 14.11 14.17
C LEU A 7 -7.60 15.43 14.75
N LEU A 8 -8.68 15.98 14.18
CA LEU A 8 -9.29 17.23 14.68
C LEU A 8 -9.88 17.08 16.08
N HIS A 9 -10.41 15.90 16.42
CA HIS A 9 -10.86 15.63 17.78
C HIS A 9 -9.69 15.59 18.79
N ARG A 10 -8.57 14.99 18.39
CA ARG A 10 -7.36 14.89 19.21
C ARG A 10 -6.63 16.22 19.36
N ASP A 11 -6.57 17.00 18.29
CA ASP A 11 -5.85 18.30 18.23
C ASP A 11 -6.63 19.26 17.31
N PRO A 12 -7.53 20.07 17.90
CA PRO A 12 -8.32 21.05 17.13
C PRO A 12 -7.50 22.07 16.35
N SER A 13 -6.24 22.35 16.76
CA SER A 13 -5.36 23.30 16.08
C SER A 13 -5.02 22.86 14.65
N LEU A 14 -5.13 21.56 14.36
CA LEU A 14 -4.92 21.01 13.00
C LEU A 14 -5.95 21.51 11.99
N ALA A 15 -7.06 22.10 12.42
CA ALA A 15 -8.04 22.71 11.52
C ALA A 15 -7.45 23.87 10.66
N THR A 16 -6.36 24.47 11.11
CA THR A 16 -5.64 25.51 10.39
C THR A 16 -4.74 24.99 9.27
N LEU A 17 -4.52 23.66 9.22
CA LEU A 17 -3.63 23.03 8.25
C LEU A 17 -4.42 22.40 7.10
N PRO A 18 -3.85 22.38 5.89
CA PRO A 18 -4.45 21.64 4.78
C PRO A 18 -4.69 20.17 5.17
N ARG A 19 -5.91 19.68 4.98
CA ARG A 19 -6.32 18.31 5.29
C ARG A 19 -5.97 17.86 6.73
N ALA A 20 -6.02 18.76 7.70
CA ALA A 20 -5.64 18.50 9.09
C ALA A 20 -4.21 17.91 9.23
N GLY A 21 -3.27 18.40 8.43
CA GLY A 21 -1.86 18.00 8.46
C GLY A 21 -1.54 16.69 7.70
N ILE A 22 -2.51 16.04 7.05
CA ILE A 22 -2.30 14.82 6.29
C ILE A 22 -1.58 15.13 4.97
N VAL A 23 -0.37 14.60 4.80
CA VAL A 23 0.49 14.81 3.62
C VAL A 23 0.50 13.62 2.66
N HIS A 24 0.16 12.42 3.15
CA HIS A 24 0.03 11.20 2.32
C HIS A 24 -1.14 10.35 2.81
N ARG A 25 -1.32 9.18 2.24
CA ARG A 25 -2.44 8.31 2.57
C ARG A 25 -2.04 6.84 2.59
N LEU A 26 -2.77 6.05 3.37
CA LEU A 26 -2.89 4.61 3.22
C LEU A 26 -4.24 4.28 2.57
N ASP A 27 -4.33 3.15 1.89
CA ASP A 27 -5.62 2.62 1.41
C ASP A 27 -6.48 2.19 2.60
N LYS A 28 -7.80 2.21 2.44
CA LYS A 28 -8.71 1.61 3.40
C LYS A 28 -8.27 0.16 3.67
N ASP A 29 -8.24 -0.23 4.94
CA ASP A 29 -7.86 -1.56 5.42
C ASP A 29 -6.36 -1.92 5.24
N THR A 30 -5.50 -0.99 4.77
CA THR A 30 -4.05 -1.11 4.88
C THR A 30 -3.63 -0.61 6.26
N SER A 31 -2.91 -1.44 7.01
CA SER A 31 -2.37 -1.10 8.33
C SER A 31 -0.97 -0.50 8.23
N GLY A 32 -0.46 0.03 9.35
CA GLY A 32 0.93 0.49 9.48
C GLY A 32 1.09 1.96 9.78
N VAL A 33 2.29 2.48 9.52
CA VAL A 33 2.71 3.82 9.91
C VAL A 33 2.31 4.89 8.91
N MET A 34 2.02 6.08 9.45
CA MET A 34 1.66 7.27 8.68
C MET A 34 2.16 8.51 9.41
N VAL A 35 2.68 9.51 8.68
CA VAL A 35 3.07 10.81 9.24
C VAL A 35 1.98 11.84 9.03
N VAL A 36 1.78 12.68 10.06
CA VAL A 36 0.88 13.83 10.03
C VAL A 36 1.63 15.05 10.55
N ALA A 37 1.63 16.13 9.77
CA ALA A 37 2.24 17.39 10.17
C ALA A 37 1.38 18.11 11.22
N ARG A 38 2.02 18.68 12.25
CA ARG A 38 1.34 19.48 13.28
C ARG A 38 1.50 20.98 13.12
N THR A 39 2.36 21.40 12.20
CA THR A 39 2.59 22.84 11.90
C THR A 39 2.63 23.04 10.39
N LEU A 40 2.37 24.26 9.94
CA LEU A 40 2.42 24.57 8.51
C LEU A 40 3.83 24.40 7.92
N PRO A 41 4.93 24.85 8.58
CA PRO A 41 6.28 24.57 8.08
C PRO A 41 6.57 23.07 7.91
N ALA A 42 6.19 22.24 8.89
CA ALA A 42 6.36 20.78 8.79
C ALA A 42 5.52 20.19 7.64
N HIS A 43 4.28 20.66 7.45
CA HIS A 43 3.43 20.23 6.34
C HIS A 43 4.09 20.55 4.98
N THR A 44 4.59 21.79 4.80
CA THR A 44 5.24 22.23 3.57
C THR A 44 6.50 21.43 3.29
N ALA A 45 7.36 21.21 4.30
CA ALA A 45 8.58 20.44 4.15
C ALA A 45 8.34 18.98 3.80
N LEU A 46 7.36 18.32 4.47
CA LEU A 46 7.01 16.93 4.17
C LEU A 46 6.39 16.78 2.76
N VAL A 47 5.57 17.74 2.31
CA VAL A 47 5.04 17.74 0.94
C VAL A 47 6.17 17.91 -0.08
N ALA A 48 7.16 18.77 0.19
CA ALA A 48 8.33 18.94 -0.67
C ALA A 48 9.14 17.64 -0.78
N GLN A 49 9.46 16.98 0.35
CA GLN A 49 10.17 15.69 0.37
C GLN A 49 9.40 14.59 -0.37
N LEU A 50 8.08 14.51 -0.20
CA LEU A 50 7.23 13.56 -0.92
C LEU A 50 7.26 13.80 -2.44
N SER A 51 7.24 15.07 -2.85
CA SER A 51 7.31 15.45 -4.27
C SER A 51 8.68 15.17 -4.88
N ALA A 52 9.76 15.36 -4.10
CA ALA A 52 11.13 15.05 -4.48
C ALA A 52 11.46 13.54 -4.41
N ARG A 53 10.52 12.69 -3.97
CA ARG A 53 10.71 11.24 -3.75
C ARG A 53 11.76 10.92 -2.66
N GLU A 54 12.00 11.81 -1.75
CA GLU A 54 12.96 11.66 -0.64
C GLU A 54 12.36 10.90 0.56
N VAL A 55 11.04 10.73 0.59
CA VAL A 55 10.36 9.93 1.62
C VAL A 55 10.35 8.47 1.22
N HIS A 56 11.10 7.65 1.93
CA HIS A 56 11.16 6.20 1.69
C HIS A 56 10.02 5.49 2.39
N ARG A 57 9.30 4.66 1.65
CA ARG A 57 8.10 3.95 2.11
C ARG A 57 8.28 2.47 1.85
N GLN A 58 8.31 1.69 2.92
CA GLN A 58 8.46 0.25 2.87
C GLN A 58 7.22 -0.43 3.42
N TYR A 59 6.79 -1.46 2.72
CA TYR A 59 5.59 -2.23 3.06
C TYR A 59 5.91 -3.71 3.12
N LEU A 60 5.18 -4.43 3.96
CA LEU A 60 5.08 -5.88 3.92
C LEU A 60 3.79 -6.28 3.19
N ALA A 61 3.90 -7.24 2.28
CA ALA A 61 2.77 -7.77 1.54
C ALA A 61 2.84 -9.30 1.51
N VAL A 62 1.74 -9.98 1.86
CA VAL A 62 1.63 -11.43 1.64
C VAL A 62 0.89 -11.67 0.34
N VAL A 63 1.57 -12.27 -0.63
CA VAL A 63 1.03 -12.51 -1.97
C VAL A 63 0.76 -13.98 -2.25
N VAL A 64 -0.15 -14.24 -3.18
CA VAL A 64 -0.47 -15.59 -3.67
C VAL A 64 0.65 -16.10 -4.57
N GLY A 65 1.07 -17.32 -4.37
CA GLY A 65 2.11 -17.99 -5.14
C GLY A 65 3.48 -17.91 -4.50
N SER A 66 4.37 -18.80 -4.94
CA SER A 66 5.76 -18.87 -4.49
C SER A 66 6.64 -18.19 -5.53
N LEU A 67 7.10 -16.96 -5.22
CA LEU A 67 8.07 -16.25 -6.04
C LEU A 67 9.47 -16.84 -5.84
N VAL A 68 10.27 -16.86 -6.90
CA VAL A 68 11.65 -17.38 -6.86
C VAL A 68 12.66 -16.27 -6.60
N SER A 69 12.35 -15.03 -6.98
CA SER A 69 13.24 -13.85 -6.81
C SER A 69 12.43 -12.59 -6.54
N GLY A 70 13.10 -11.57 -6.07
CA GLY A 70 12.61 -10.20 -6.10
C GLY A 70 12.64 -9.62 -7.50
N GLY A 71 12.16 -8.39 -7.64
CA GLY A 71 12.11 -7.69 -8.92
C GLY A 71 11.55 -6.28 -8.79
N THR A 72 11.26 -5.69 -9.94
CA THR A 72 10.64 -4.38 -10.06
C THR A 72 9.39 -4.49 -10.93
N ALA A 73 8.29 -3.97 -10.45
CA ALA A 73 7.11 -3.71 -11.26
C ALA A 73 7.14 -2.24 -11.67
N ASP A 74 7.55 -1.99 -12.89
CA ASP A 74 7.57 -0.68 -13.55
C ASP A 74 6.46 -0.68 -14.60
N ALA A 75 5.28 -0.19 -14.21
CA ALA A 75 4.09 -0.25 -15.04
C ALA A 75 3.15 0.92 -14.70
N PRO A 76 2.86 1.81 -15.66
CA PRO A 76 2.03 2.99 -15.41
C PRO A 76 0.63 2.62 -14.95
N ILE A 77 0.08 3.40 -14.01
CA ILE A 77 -1.22 3.14 -13.39
C ILE A 77 -2.16 4.32 -13.62
N ASP A 78 -3.41 4.00 -13.98
CA ASP A 78 -4.51 4.95 -13.96
C ASP A 78 -5.83 4.26 -13.60
N ARG A 79 -6.91 5.04 -13.54
CA ARG A 79 -8.26 4.54 -13.26
C ARG A 79 -8.67 3.52 -14.30
N HIS A 80 -9.30 2.46 -13.83
CA HIS A 80 -9.89 1.47 -14.71
C HIS A 80 -11.02 2.11 -15.56
N PRO A 81 -11.07 1.92 -16.88
CA PRO A 81 -11.97 2.65 -17.77
C PRO A 81 -13.46 2.41 -17.51
N ARG A 82 -13.81 1.25 -16.94
CA ARG A 82 -15.21 0.84 -16.69
C ARG A 82 -15.58 0.77 -15.21
N ASP A 83 -14.60 0.70 -14.30
CA ASP A 83 -14.82 0.55 -12.87
C ASP A 83 -14.07 1.65 -12.11
N ARG A 84 -14.79 2.68 -11.69
CA ARG A 84 -14.24 3.87 -11.02
C ARG A 84 -13.59 3.59 -9.66
N LEU A 85 -13.87 2.45 -9.04
CA LEU A 85 -13.30 2.05 -7.76
C LEU A 85 -11.93 1.37 -7.92
N ARG A 86 -11.60 0.95 -9.15
CA ARG A 86 -10.36 0.24 -9.46
C ARG A 86 -9.34 1.14 -10.14
N GLN A 87 -8.08 0.79 -9.91
CA GLN A 87 -6.94 1.23 -10.71
C GLN A 87 -6.49 0.06 -11.58
N THR A 88 -5.77 0.34 -12.65
CA THR A 88 -5.22 -0.69 -13.55
C THR A 88 -3.93 -0.21 -14.18
N VAL A 89 -3.08 -1.15 -14.60
CA VAL A 89 -1.94 -0.83 -15.47
C VAL A 89 -2.46 -0.41 -16.83
N ARG A 90 -1.99 0.72 -17.34
CA ARG A 90 -2.32 1.28 -18.65
C ARG A 90 -1.10 2.02 -19.21
N GLU A 91 -0.86 1.92 -20.54
CA GLU A 91 0.26 2.60 -21.21
C GLU A 91 0.17 4.13 -21.10
N ASP A 92 -1.03 4.68 -21.15
CA ASP A 92 -1.32 6.11 -20.99
C ASP A 92 -1.48 6.54 -19.51
N GLY A 93 -1.16 5.64 -18.58
CA GLY A 93 -1.22 5.88 -17.14
C GLY A 93 -0.07 6.73 -16.62
N ARG A 94 -0.16 7.05 -15.32
CA ARG A 94 0.89 7.80 -14.62
C ARG A 94 1.99 6.84 -14.19
N GLU A 95 3.25 7.23 -14.37
CA GLU A 95 4.44 6.49 -13.93
C GLU A 95 4.24 5.89 -12.53
N ALA A 96 4.52 4.61 -12.39
CA ALA A 96 4.41 3.89 -11.14
C ALA A 96 5.49 2.79 -11.07
N VAL A 97 6.33 2.85 -10.03
CA VAL A 97 7.44 1.92 -9.82
C VAL A 97 7.39 1.36 -8.41
N THR A 98 7.38 0.03 -8.31
CA THR A 98 7.41 -0.73 -7.05
C THR A 98 8.52 -1.76 -7.10
N HIS A 99 9.53 -1.61 -6.25
CA HIS A 99 10.53 -2.64 -6.02
C HIS A 99 10.02 -3.64 -5.00
N TYR A 100 10.29 -4.93 -5.19
CA TYR A 100 9.93 -5.95 -4.22
C TYR A 100 11.06 -6.96 -4.05
N ARG A 101 11.25 -7.42 -2.83
CA ARG A 101 12.19 -8.48 -2.49
C ARG A 101 11.52 -9.52 -1.59
N LEU A 102 11.99 -10.75 -1.67
CA LEU A 102 11.50 -11.82 -0.81
C LEU A 102 12.01 -11.60 0.62
N ARG A 103 11.08 -11.68 1.57
CA ARG A 103 11.39 -11.77 3.01
C ARG A 103 11.30 -13.23 3.46
N GLU A 104 10.22 -13.91 3.06
CA GLU A 104 9.99 -15.30 3.42
C GLU A 104 9.15 -16.00 2.34
N ARG A 105 9.46 -17.26 2.09
CA ARG A 105 8.73 -18.08 1.13
C ARG A 105 7.99 -19.19 1.86
N PHE A 106 6.68 -19.25 1.65
CA PHE A 106 5.82 -20.30 2.11
C PHE A 106 5.46 -21.25 0.97
N ARG A 107 4.80 -22.36 1.28
CA ARG A 107 4.43 -23.39 0.30
C ARG A 107 3.61 -22.84 -0.90
N ALA A 108 2.70 -21.90 -0.66
CA ALA A 108 1.80 -21.36 -1.68
C ALA A 108 1.66 -19.83 -1.64
N HIS A 109 2.44 -19.18 -0.81
CA HIS A 109 2.42 -17.73 -0.61
C HIS A 109 3.84 -17.20 -0.44
N THR A 110 4.02 -15.91 -0.58
CA THR A 110 5.30 -15.26 -0.34
C THR A 110 5.08 -13.98 0.47
N LEU A 111 5.88 -13.79 1.52
CA LEU A 111 6.01 -12.51 2.19
C LEU A 111 7.03 -11.67 1.44
N LEU A 112 6.60 -10.53 0.95
CA LEU A 112 7.41 -9.56 0.23
C LEU A 112 7.62 -8.31 1.07
N GLU A 113 8.80 -7.72 0.93
CA GLU A 113 9.07 -6.33 1.23
C GLU A 113 8.92 -5.53 -0.05
N CYS A 114 8.07 -4.51 -0.04
CA CYS A 114 7.83 -3.64 -1.19
C CYS A 114 8.30 -2.21 -0.88
N ARG A 115 9.10 -1.62 -1.76
CA ARG A 115 9.55 -0.23 -1.69
C ARG A 115 8.96 0.58 -2.83
N LEU A 116 8.47 1.77 -2.52
CA LEU A 116 7.80 2.65 -3.47
C LEU A 116 8.71 3.81 -3.90
N GLU A 117 8.95 3.98 -5.20
CA GLU A 117 9.46 5.24 -5.76
C GLU A 117 8.32 6.24 -5.95
N THR A 118 7.17 5.79 -6.40
CA THR A 118 5.97 6.57 -6.63
C THR A 118 4.87 6.20 -5.62
N GLY A 119 3.81 6.97 -5.53
CA GLY A 119 2.70 6.71 -4.59
C GLY A 119 1.32 6.83 -5.24
N ARG A 120 1.03 6.00 -6.25
CA ARG A 120 -0.29 5.98 -6.90
C ARG A 120 -1.31 5.25 -6.05
N THR A 121 -2.57 5.57 -6.25
CA THR A 121 -3.68 4.88 -5.57
C THR A 121 -3.60 3.38 -5.84
N HIS A 122 -3.66 2.56 -4.79
CA HIS A 122 -3.61 1.10 -4.85
C HIS A 122 -2.34 0.51 -5.50
N GLN A 123 -1.24 1.26 -5.59
CA GLN A 123 -0.09 0.92 -6.44
C GLN A 123 0.45 -0.50 -6.20
N ILE A 124 0.81 -0.85 -4.96
CA ILE A 124 1.34 -2.20 -4.65
C ILE A 124 0.32 -3.28 -5.02
N ARG A 125 -0.94 -3.06 -4.70
CA ARG A 125 -2.03 -4.00 -4.95
C ARG A 125 -2.21 -4.27 -6.45
N VAL A 126 -2.21 -3.21 -7.27
CA VAL A 126 -2.31 -3.29 -8.73
C VAL A 126 -1.07 -3.96 -9.32
N HIS A 127 0.13 -3.57 -8.90
CA HIS A 127 1.37 -4.14 -9.39
C HIS A 127 1.50 -5.64 -9.05
N MET A 128 1.18 -6.04 -7.82
CA MET A 128 1.22 -7.46 -7.45
C MET A 128 0.20 -8.28 -8.25
N ALA A 129 -1.00 -7.75 -8.48
CA ALA A 129 -1.98 -8.40 -9.34
C ALA A 129 -1.51 -8.47 -10.81
N HIS A 130 -0.87 -7.40 -11.31
CA HIS A 130 -0.33 -7.33 -12.68
C HIS A 130 0.73 -8.42 -12.93
N ILE A 131 1.66 -8.61 -12.00
CA ILE A 131 2.68 -9.67 -12.08
C ILE A 131 2.14 -11.07 -11.72
N LYS A 132 0.81 -11.24 -11.58
CA LYS A 132 0.10 -12.51 -11.28
C LYS A 132 0.31 -13.06 -9.87
N HIS A 133 0.75 -12.23 -8.95
CA HIS A 133 0.90 -12.53 -7.52
C HIS A 133 0.05 -11.57 -6.66
N PRO A 134 -1.29 -11.63 -6.76
CA PRO A 134 -2.15 -10.70 -6.02
C PRO A 134 -1.98 -10.86 -4.51
N ILE A 135 -2.25 -9.77 -3.78
CA ILE A 135 -2.18 -9.77 -2.31
C ILE A 135 -3.33 -10.60 -1.74
N ILE A 136 -3.05 -11.43 -0.72
CA ILE A 136 -4.06 -12.22 -0.02
C ILE A 136 -5.12 -11.31 0.58
N GLY A 137 -6.37 -11.75 0.50
CA GLY A 137 -7.52 -11.08 1.12
C GLY A 137 -7.92 -9.76 0.44
N ASP A 138 -7.21 -9.34 -0.62
CA ASP A 138 -7.56 -8.11 -1.35
C ASP A 138 -8.93 -8.25 -2.03
N PRO A 139 -9.95 -7.48 -1.60
CA PRO A 139 -11.31 -7.63 -2.12
C PRO A 139 -11.49 -7.13 -3.56
N ILE A 140 -10.52 -6.36 -4.06
CA ILE A 140 -10.62 -5.71 -5.39
C ILE A 140 -9.70 -6.41 -6.41
N TYR A 141 -8.47 -6.76 -6.02
CA TYR A 141 -7.43 -7.26 -6.91
C TYR A 141 -7.04 -8.71 -6.63
N GLY A 142 -7.47 -9.30 -5.49
CA GLY A 142 -7.07 -10.63 -5.05
C GLY A 142 -7.58 -11.77 -5.92
N GLY A 143 -8.68 -11.54 -6.65
CA GLY A 143 -9.33 -12.58 -7.43
C GLY A 143 -9.97 -13.68 -6.55
N PRO A 144 -10.36 -14.83 -7.14
CA PRO A 144 -10.90 -15.96 -6.40
C PRO A 144 -9.91 -16.51 -5.39
N LEU A 145 -10.40 -16.87 -4.18
CA LEU A 145 -9.57 -17.51 -3.16
C LEU A 145 -9.04 -18.85 -3.67
N LYS A 146 -7.72 -18.98 -3.74
CA LYS A 146 -7.03 -20.22 -4.09
C LYS A 146 -6.48 -20.86 -2.82
N LEU A 147 -7.02 -22.02 -2.46
CA LEU A 147 -6.55 -22.79 -1.31
C LEU A 147 -5.36 -23.67 -1.72
N PRO A 148 -4.28 -23.71 -0.92
CA PRO A 148 -3.15 -24.60 -1.17
C PRO A 148 -3.57 -26.08 -1.09
N ARG A 149 -3.00 -26.94 -1.93
CA ARG A 149 -3.19 -28.38 -1.80
C ARG A 149 -2.71 -28.86 -0.42
N GLY A 150 -3.51 -29.64 0.29
CA GLY A 150 -3.18 -30.13 1.62
C GLY A 150 -3.08 -29.01 2.67
N ALA A 151 -3.84 -27.95 2.52
CA ALA A 151 -4.00 -26.93 3.55
C ALA A 151 -4.69 -27.53 4.78
N THR A 152 -4.21 -27.19 5.98
CA THR A 152 -4.90 -27.54 7.22
C THR A 152 -6.23 -26.79 7.33
N THR A 153 -7.16 -27.30 8.12
CA THR A 153 -8.44 -26.64 8.39
C THR A 153 -8.24 -25.22 8.92
N GLU A 154 -7.31 -25.03 9.85
CA GLU A 154 -6.97 -23.72 10.43
C GLU A 154 -6.48 -22.73 9.36
N LEU A 155 -5.61 -23.16 8.42
CA LEU A 155 -5.16 -22.31 7.33
C LEU A 155 -6.31 -21.95 6.40
N VAL A 156 -7.19 -22.89 6.08
CA VAL A 156 -8.37 -22.67 5.24
C VAL A 156 -9.30 -21.64 5.89
N GLU A 157 -9.58 -21.79 7.19
CA GLU A 157 -10.42 -20.87 7.95
C GLU A 157 -9.79 -19.47 8.03
N SER A 158 -8.48 -19.40 8.31
CA SER A 158 -7.73 -18.14 8.34
C SER A 158 -7.80 -17.41 6.99
N LEU A 159 -7.55 -18.12 5.88
CA LEU A 159 -7.61 -17.53 4.54
C LEU A 159 -9.03 -17.09 4.16
N ARG A 160 -10.05 -17.87 4.55
CA ARG A 160 -11.46 -17.50 4.32
C ARG A 160 -11.92 -16.33 5.18
N GLY A 161 -11.42 -16.24 6.41
CA GLY A 161 -11.74 -15.19 7.36
C GLY A 161 -11.03 -13.85 7.06
N PHE A 162 -9.90 -13.88 6.37
CA PHE A 162 -9.10 -12.68 6.10
C PHE A 162 -9.68 -11.87 4.92
N LYS A 163 -10.42 -10.80 5.22
CA LYS A 163 -11.24 -10.03 4.26
C LYS A 163 -10.66 -8.66 3.90
N ARG A 164 -9.38 -8.45 4.12
CA ARG A 164 -8.66 -7.22 3.76
C ARG A 164 -7.34 -7.57 3.07
N GLN A 165 -6.75 -6.64 2.35
CA GLN A 165 -5.42 -6.87 1.77
C GLN A 165 -4.38 -7.12 2.87
N ALA A 166 -3.62 -8.19 2.76
CA ALA A 166 -2.47 -8.49 3.61
C ALA A 166 -1.31 -7.56 3.27
N LEU A 167 -1.50 -6.26 3.55
CA LEU A 167 -0.59 -5.17 3.25
C LEU A 167 -0.41 -4.29 4.50
N HIS A 168 0.84 -4.02 4.84
CA HIS A 168 1.22 -3.26 6.03
C HIS A 168 2.32 -2.26 5.70
N ALA A 169 2.12 -0.99 5.99
CA ALA A 169 3.16 0.04 5.91
C ALA A 169 4.11 -0.12 7.10
N GLU A 170 5.23 -0.81 6.88
CA GLU A 170 6.18 -1.21 7.92
C GLU A 170 7.06 -0.04 8.34
N THR A 171 7.62 0.68 7.34
CA THR A 171 8.60 1.74 7.59
C THR A 171 8.29 2.97 6.76
N LEU A 172 8.46 4.13 7.40
CA LEU A 172 8.39 5.45 6.78
C LEU A 172 9.62 6.23 7.24
N GLU A 173 10.49 6.57 6.27
CA GLU A 173 11.73 7.29 6.54
C GLU A 173 11.70 8.64 5.79
N PHE A 174 12.01 9.71 6.51
CA PHE A 174 12.06 11.08 6.00
C PHE A 174 12.99 11.92 6.85
N ILE A 175 13.46 13.06 6.33
CA ILE A 175 14.24 14.04 7.09
C ILE A 175 13.26 14.83 7.97
N HIS A 176 13.52 14.87 9.28
CA HIS A 176 12.68 15.64 10.19
C HIS A 176 12.68 17.13 9.76
N PRO A 177 11.50 17.75 9.60
CA PRO A 177 11.41 19.08 9.01
C PRO A 177 11.93 20.24 9.91
N LEU A 178 12.39 19.94 11.12
CA LEU A 178 12.98 20.89 12.06
C LEU A 178 14.14 20.27 12.82
#